data_54a582743b505869b39d33f902a91b5b
#
_entry.id   54a582743b505869b39d33f902a91b5b
#
_cell.length_a   1.000
_cell.length_b   1.000
_cell.length_c   1.000
_cell.angle_alpha   90.00
_cell.angle_beta   90.00
_cell.angle_gamma   90.00
#
_symmetry.space_group_name_H-M   'P 1'
#
loop_
_entity.id
_entity.type
_entity.pdbx_description
1 polymer ?
#
loop_
_entity_poly.entity_id
_entity_poly.type
_entity_poly.pdbx_seq_one_letter_code
_entity_poly.pdbx_strand_id
1 'polypeptide(L)'
;MTSKVTSIKAFSEGIIGESKLELRSCLYDRDISIQELKDIVKKIRDNTFYDIKEKKKEIDPKTKKTIVKEVKVTKPISYFHKMNLFYDKHSNVPVKDRTFEMFAKVLNDAFRKYGITKCSHKIHFIANMYVETMYFTATRELGEKLRYDPYRGRGFLHLTHKENYQKYKDATNVDVIKNYKLVAHDLAIAADTAAWFWKMMKLNDYAEKDSIFNTARLINFPNAKTKAVINGYKEREMAWKQLKRIFSYPQACNTAIKERGNNEEK
;
A
#
# COMPACT_ATOMS: atom_id res chain seq x y z
N MET A 1 17.62 40.15 23.73
CA MET A 1 17.91 38.72 23.39
C MET A 1 16.77 37.80 23.87
N THR A 2 15.50 38.17 23.70
CA THR A 2 14.36 37.38 24.25
C THR A 2 13.33 36.93 23.23
N SER A 3 13.51 37.27 21.96
CA SER A 3 12.51 36.91 20.92
C SER A 3 12.74 35.56 20.23
N LYS A 4 13.91 34.93 20.36
CA LYS A 4 14.21 33.63 19.73
C LYS A 4 13.74 32.43 20.56
N VAL A 5 13.54 32.56 21.85
CA VAL A 5 13.14 31.46 22.74
C VAL A 5 11.64 31.20 22.67
N THR A 6 10.83 32.24 22.45
CA THR A 6 9.37 32.12 22.37
C THR A 6 8.89 31.40 21.09
N SER A 7 9.61 31.57 19.98
CA SER A 7 9.26 30.90 18.72
C SER A 7 9.58 29.38 18.73
N ILE A 8 10.64 28.98 19.46
CA ILE A 8 11.00 27.57 19.62
C ILE A 8 9.99 26.83 20.52
N LYS A 9 9.51 27.51 21.58
CA LYS A 9 8.51 26.94 22.50
C LYS A 9 7.15 26.74 21.83
N ALA A 10 6.69 27.72 21.04
CA ALA A 10 5.45 27.59 20.28
C ALA A 10 5.51 26.49 19.21
N PHE A 11 6.67 26.35 18.57
CA PHE A 11 6.89 25.28 17.58
C PHE A 11 6.95 23.87 18.23
N SER A 12 7.52 23.75 19.43
CA SER A 12 7.57 22.49 20.17
C SER A 12 6.20 22.10 20.74
N GLU A 13 5.38 23.05 21.16
CA GLU A 13 4.03 22.80 21.66
C GLU A 13 3.06 22.39 20.53
N GLY A 14 3.17 22.96 19.33
CA GLY A 14 2.43 22.54 18.15
C GLY A 14 2.79 21.13 17.71
N ILE A 15 4.07 20.77 17.72
CA ILE A 15 4.54 19.40 17.38
C ILE A 15 4.12 18.39 18.46
N ILE A 16 4.13 18.76 19.73
CA ILE A 16 3.68 17.90 20.83
C ILE A 16 2.15 17.70 20.77
N GLY A 17 1.39 18.70 20.35
CA GLY A 17 -0.06 18.60 20.13
C GLY A 17 -0.40 17.60 19.01
N GLU A 18 0.28 17.67 17.87
CA GLU A 18 0.11 16.73 16.76
C GLU A 18 0.69 15.35 17.06
N SER A 19 1.81 15.24 17.76
CA SER A 19 2.42 13.95 18.11
C SER A 19 1.64 13.19 19.19
N LYS A 20 0.92 13.85 20.08
CA LYS A 20 0.03 13.20 21.05
C LYS A 20 -1.19 12.56 20.39
N LEU A 21 -1.63 13.04 19.22
CA LEU A 21 -2.70 12.42 18.44
C LEU A 21 -2.24 11.12 17.74
N GLU A 22 -0.97 10.79 17.71
CA GLU A 22 -0.43 9.74 16.84
C GLU A 22 0.63 8.81 17.47
N LEU A 23 0.66 8.65 18.76
CA LEU A 23 1.31 7.47 19.36
C LEU A 23 0.44 6.25 19.04
N ARG A 24 0.40 5.92 17.75
CA ARG A 24 -0.29 4.74 17.26
C ARG A 24 0.47 3.54 17.79
N SER A 25 -0.25 2.76 18.55
CA SER A 25 0.26 1.52 19.10
C SER A 25 0.79 0.63 17.98
N CYS A 26 1.85 -0.13 18.26
CA CYS A 26 2.38 -1.16 17.40
C CYS A 26 1.26 -2.03 16.80
N LEU A 27 1.39 -2.40 15.52
CA LEU A 27 0.46 -3.30 14.82
C LEU A 27 0.66 -4.78 15.18
N TYR A 28 1.53 -5.07 16.14
CA TYR A 28 1.82 -6.44 16.52
C TYR A 28 0.57 -7.11 17.08
N ASP A 29 0.18 -8.22 16.42
CA ASP A 29 -0.90 -9.11 16.85
C ASP A 29 -2.25 -8.43 17.09
N ARG A 30 -2.56 -7.37 16.35
CA ARG A 30 -3.85 -6.68 16.35
C ARG A 30 -4.27 -6.23 14.96
N ASP A 31 -5.54 -5.97 14.80
CA ASP A 31 -6.13 -5.43 13.59
C ASP A 31 -5.69 -3.99 13.31
N ILE A 32 -5.68 -3.64 12.03
CA ILE A 32 -5.59 -2.26 11.57
C ILE A 32 -6.99 -1.68 11.66
N SER A 33 -7.16 -0.59 12.39
CA SER A 33 -8.46 0.09 12.48
C SER A 33 -8.82 0.80 11.18
N ILE A 34 -10.10 1.08 10.98
CA ILE A 34 -10.59 1.84 9.82
C ILE A 34 -9.91 3.21 9.74
N GLN A 35 -9.73 3.88 10.87
CA GLN A 35 -9.09 5.20 10.90
C GLN A 35 -7.60 5.12 10.54
N GLU A 36 -6.88 4.14 11.07
CA GLU A 36 -5.48 3.90 10.68
C GLU A 36 -5.36 3.63 9.18
N LEU A 37 -6.27 2.85 8.61
CA LEU A 37 -6.27 2.56 7.18
C LEU A 37 -6.55 3.81 6.33
N LYS A 38 -7.48 4.69 6.77
CA LYS A 38 -7.72 5.99 6.14
C LYS A 38 -6.45 6.85 6.14
N ASP A 39 -5.77 6.93 7.28
CA ASP A 39 -4.54 7.71 7.41
C ASP A 39 -3.39 7.12 6.60
N ILE A 40 -3.26 5.79 6.55
CA ILE A 40 -2.31 5.10 5.67
C ILE A 40 -2.52 5.53 4.21
N VAL A 41 -3.75 5.37 3.70
CA VAL A 41 -4.09 5.70 2.31
C VAL A 41 -3.80 7.17 2.02
N LYS A 42 -4.24 8.06 2.91
CA LYS A 42 -4.01 9.50 2.77
C LYS A 42 -2.51 9.83 2.74
N LYS A 43 -1.77 9.43 3.79
CA LYS A 43 -0.35 9.80 3.93
C LYS A 43 0.52 9.22 2.82
N ILE A 44 0.29 7.99 2.39
CA ILE A 44 1.07 7.41 1.30
C ILE A 44 0.76 8.12 -0.02
N ARG A 45 -0.51 8.38 -0.33
CA ARG A 45 -0.91 9.09 -1.55
C ARG A 45 -0.44 10.55 -1.58
N ASP A 46 -0.43 11.24 -0.46
CA ASP A 46 0.07 12.62 -0.33
C ASP A 46 1.60 12.71 -0.58
N ASN A 47 2.33 11.62 -0.34
CA ASN A 47 3.78 11.55 -0.48
C ASN A 47 4.26 10.79 -1.73
N THR A 48 3.34 10.35 -2.59
CA THR A 48 3.67 9.78 -3.91
C THR A 48 3.33 10.80 -4.98
N PHE A 49 4.29 11.14 -5.84
CA PHE A 49 4.15 12.24 -6.80
C PHE A 49 4.28 11.76 -8.23
N TYR A 50 3.48 12.36 -9.11
CA TYR A 50 3.56 12.20 -10.55
C TYR A 50 3.77 13.53 -11.26
N ASP A 51 4.58 13.47 -12.31
CA ASP A 51 4.74 14.55 -13.27
C ASP A 51 3.65 14.44 -14.35
N ILE A 52 2.89 15.49 -14.51
CA ILE A 52 1.88 15.63 -15.55
C ILE A 52 2.18 16.84 -16.42
N LYS A 53 1.60 16.86 -17.63
CA LYS A 53 1.62 18.04 -18.48
C LYS A 53 0.28 18.76 -18.35
N GLU A 54 0.32 20.00 -17.92
CA GLU A 54 -0.84 20.89 -17.86
C GLU A 54 -0.73 21.95 -18.95
N LYS A 55 -1.88 22.26 -19.60
CA LYS A 55 -1.96 23.37 -20.56
C LYS A 55 -2.21 24.68 -19.79
N LYS A 56 -1.26 25.61 -19.84
CA LYS A 56 -1.41 26.95 -19.27
C LYS A 56 -1.61 27.95 -20.40
N LYS A 57 -2.60 28.85 -20.19
CA LYS A 57 -2.79 30.01 -21.08
C LYS A 57 -1.88 31.14 -20.59
N GLU A 58 -1.10 31.68 -21.47
CA GLU A 58 -0.23 32.84 -21.22
C GLU A 58 -0.47 33.86 -22.33
N ILE A 59 -0.22 35.14 -22.03
CA ILE A 59 -0.25 36.21 -23.06
C ILE A 59 1.17 36.34 -23.62
N ASP A 60 1.32 36.12 -24.90
CA ASP A 60 2.58 36.36 -25.60
C ASP A 60 2.98 37.84 -25.45
N PRO A 61 4.11 38.14 -24.84
CA PRO A 61 4.52 39.53 -24.58
C PRO A 61 4.72 40.37 -25.83
N LYS A 62 5.05 39.75 -26.97
CA LYS A 62 5.30 40.42 -28.25
C LYS A 62 4.00 40.63 -29.03
N THR A 63 3.20 39.57 -29.18
CA THR A 63 2.02 39.59 -30.04
C THR A 63 0.73 39.94 -29.30
N LYS A 64 0.76 40.00 -27.96
CA LYS A 64 -0.40 40.20 -27.06
C LYS A 64 -1.53 39.17 -27.26
N LYS A 65 -1.26 38.08 -27.98
CA LYS A 65 -2.23 37.01 -28.19
C LYS A 65 -2.12 35.96 -27.09
N THR A 66 -3.24 35.31 -26.78
CA THR A 66 -3.24 34.16 -25.87
C THR A 66 -2.59 32.96 -26.53
N ILE A 67 -1.53 32.44 -25.94
CA ILE A 67 -0.87 31.22 -26.35
C ILE A 67 -1.10 30.13 -25.29
N VAL A 68 -1.12 28.87 -25.73
CA VAL A 68 -1.24 27.71 -24.83
C VAL A 68 0.10 26.99 -24.80
N LYS A 69 0.70 26.94 -23.62
CA LYS A 69 1.95 26.19 -23.39
C LYS A 69 1.69 24.95 -22.57
N GLU A 70 2.34 23.84 -22.91
CA GLU A 70 2.43 22.69 -22.02
C GLU A 70 3.53 22.92 -20.98
N VAL A 71 3.16 22.86 -19.70
CA VAL A 71 4.09 22.96 -18.58
C VAL A 71 4.08 21.65 -17.78
N LYS A 72 5.25 21.20 -17.38
CA LYS A 72 5.38 20.05 -16.48
C LYS A 72 5.05 20.48 -15.07
N VAL A 73 4.12 19.78 -14.42
CA VAL A 73 3.67 20.04 -13.04
C VAL A 73 3.69 18.73 -12.26
N THR A 74 4.27 18.76 -11.08
CA THR A 74 4.29 17.61 -10.17
C THR A 74 3.09 17.67 -9.24
N LYS A 75 2.29 16.61 -9.19
CA LYS A 75 1.11 16.49 -8.32
C LYS A 75 1.19 15.23 -7.46
N PRO A 76 0.70 15.27 -6.21
CA PRO A 76 0.58 14.06 -5.39
C PRO A 76 -0.52 13.14 -5.95
N ILE A 77 -0.39 11.85 -5.69
CA ILE A 77 -1.39 10.84 -6.09
C ILE A 77 -2.77 11.14 -5.50
N SER A 78 -2.83 11.70 -4.30
CA SER A 78 -4.09 12.12 -3.66
C SER A 78 -4.86 13.17 -4.47
N TYR A 79 -4.18 13.99 -5.27
CA TYR A 79 -4.83 14.92 -6.19
C TYR A 79 -5.74 14.21 -7.19
N PHE A 80 -5.32 13.05 -7.71
CA PHE A 80 -6.05 12.29 -8.73
C PHE A 80 -7.08 11.35 -8.11
N HIS A 81 -6.71 10.64 -7.05
CA HIS A 81 -7.50 9.53 -6.54
C HIS A 81 -8.25 9.87 -5.24
N LYS A 82 -7.94 11.04 -4.61
CA LYS A 82 -8.55 11.45 -3.33
C LYS A 82 -8.52 10.27 -2.33
N MET A 83 -9.67 9.92 -1.77
CA MET A 83 -9.85 8.77 -0.87
C MET A 83 -10.63 7.62 -1.53
N ASN A 84 -10.82 7.64 -2.86
CA ASN A 84 -11.54 6.59 -3.57
C ASN A 84 -10.71 5.29 -3.61
N LEU A 85 -11.36 4.15 -3.37
CA LEU A 85 -10.74 2.82 -3.32
C LEU A 85 -11.27 1.92 -4.44
N PHE A 86 -10.37 1.17 -5.08
CA PHE A 86 -10.68 0.06 -6.01
C PHE A 86 -11.73 0.40 -7.09
N TYR A 87 -11.73 1.64 -7.56
CA TYR A 87 -12.75 2.15 -8.48
C TYR A 87 -12.41 1.92 -9.95
N ASP A 88 -11.25 1.35 -10.27
CA ASP A 88 -10.89 1.01 -11.64
C ASP A 88 -11.95 0.10 -12.27
N LYS A 89 -12.45 0.51 -13.44
CA LYS A 89 -13.57 -0.17 -14.12
C LYS A 89 -13.26 -1.61 -14.54
N HIS A 90 -12.00 -1.91 -14.82
CA HIS A 90 -11.60 -3.24 -15.29
C HIS A 90 -11.47 -4.24 -14.12
N SER A 91 -11.29 -3.75 -12.91
CA SER A 91 -11.31 -4.54 -11.69
C SER A 91 -12.72 -5.02 -11.34
N ASN A 92 -13.72 -4.24 -11.70
CA ASN A 92 -15.14 -4.53 -11.51
C ASN A 92 -15.53 -4.84 -10.05
N VAL A 93 -14.85 -4.20 -9.09
CA VAL A 93 -15.23 -4.30 -7.68
C VAL A 93 -16.61 -3.64 -7.50
N PRO A 94 -17.58 -4.25 -6.82
CA PRO A 94 -18.88 -3.64 -6.57
C PRO A 94 -18.75 -2.32 -5.81
N VAL A 95 -19.54 -1.31 -6.17
CA VAL A 95 -19.46 0.03 -5.54
C VAL A 95 -19.65 -0.02 -4.03
N LYS A 96 -20.59 -0.86 -3.57
CA LYS A 96 -20.88 -1.08 -2.14
C LYS A 96 -19.69 -1.60 -1.33
N ASP A 97 -18.74 -2.27 -1.99
CA ASP A 97 -17.57 -2.89 -1.35
C ASP A 97 -16.32 -1.97 -1.37
N ARG A 98 -16.38 -0.83 -2.08
CA ARG A 98 -15.27 0.13 -2.19
C ARG A 98 -15.16 1.04 -0.97
N THR A 99 -15.34 0.49 0.23
CA THR A 99 -15.34 1.23 1.50
C THR A 99 -14.10 0.91 2.34
N PHE A 100 -13.75 1.80 3.25
CA PHE A 100 -12.66 1.55 4.20
C PHE A 100 -13.01 0.45 5.20
N GLU A 101 -14.27 0.29 5.53
CA GLU A 101 -14.80 -0.77 6.39
C GLU A 101 -14.55 -2.14 5.77
N MET A 102 -14.96 -2.32 4.50
CA MET A 102 -14.71 -3.55 3.75
C MET A 102 -13.21 -3.80 3.57
N PHE A 103 -12.45 -2.78 3.20
CA PHE A 103 -11.01 -2.91 3.00
C PHE A 103 -10.28 -3.32 4.29
N ALA A 104 -10.59 -2.68 5.42
CA ALA A 104 -10.01 -3.05 6.72
C ALA A 104 -10.39 -4.49 7.11
N LYS A 105 -11.67 -4.84 6.95
CA LYS A 105 -12.17 -6.19 7.25
C LYS A 105 -11.40 -7.26 6.47
N VAL A 106 -11.39 -7.19 5.15
CA VAL A 106 -10.79 -8.25 4.32
C VAL A 106 -9.28 -8.34 4.50
N LEU A 107 -8.62 -7.22 4.75
CA LEU A 107 -7.18 -7.17 5.00
C LEU A 107 -6.82 -7.83 6.34
N ASN A 108 -7.54 -7.50 7.40
CA ASN A 108 -7.32 -8.06 8.73
C ASN A 108 -7.66 -9.56 8.78
N ASP A 109 -8.76 -9.99 8.14
CA ASP A 109 -9.14 -11.39 8.03
C ASP A 109 -8.04 -12.21 7.35
N ALA A 110 -7.51 -11.70 6.23
CA ALA A 110 -6.41 -12.34 5.52
C ALA A 110 -5.12 -12.37 6.35
N PHE A 111 -4.81 -11.30 7.07
CA PHE A 111 -3.63 -11.23 7.93
C PHE A 111 -3.69 -12.26 9.05
N ARG A 112 -4.82 -12.39 9.75
CA ARG A 112 -5.03 -13.42 10.78
C ARG A 112 -4.90 -14.83 10.20
N LYS A 113 -5.58 -15.11 9.10
CA LYS A 113 -5.58 -16.43 8.45
C LYS A 113 -4.20 -16.92 8.05
N TYR A 114 -3.35 -16.02 7.59
CA TYR A 114 -2.04 -16.39 7.04
C TYR A 114 -0.84 -16.01 7.91
N GLY A 115 -1.06 -15.57 9.14
CA GLY A 115 -0.01 -15.30 10.12
C GLY A 115 0.82 -14.05 9.81
N ILE A 116 0.20 -13.02 9.20
CA ILE A 116 0.81 -11.71 8.95
C ILE A 116 0.57 -10.83 10.18
N THR A 117 1.24 -11.15 11.29
CA THR A 117 0.90 -10.62 12.62
C THR A 117 1.80 -9.46 13.07
N LYS A 118 3.11 -9.50 12.75
CA LYS A 118 4.05 -8.48 13.20
C LYS A 118 3.89 -7.15 12.44
N CYS A 119 4.31 -6.05 13.06
CA CYS A 119 4.35 -4.73 12.44
C CYS A 119 5.10 -4.75 11.09
N SER A 120 6.30 -5.34 11.07
CA SER A 120 7.11 -5.46 9.86
C SER A 120 6.37 -6.20 8.75
N HIS A 121 5.68 -7.30 9.07
CA HIS A 121 4.90 -8.07 8.08
C HIS A 121 3.85 -7.17 7.40
N LYS A 122 3.03 -6.47 8.20
CA LYS A 122 1.95 -5.61 7.71
C LYS A 122 2.48 -4.40 6.94
N ILE A 123 3.53 -3.76 7.43
CA ILE A 123 4.19 -2.63 6.76
C ILE A 123 4.70 -3.05 5.37
N HIS A 124 5.44 -4.15 5.29
CA HIS A 124 5.96 -4.65 4.01
C HIS A 124 4.87 -5.11 3.05
N PHE A 125 3.85 -5.79 3.57
CA PHE A 125 2.70 -6.22 2.77
C PHE A 125 1.98 -5.02 2.14
N ILE A 126 1.61 -4.02 2.96
CA ILE A 126 0.88 -2.84 2.50
C ILE A 126 1.71 -2.00 1.53
N ALA A 127 3.03 -1.87 1.76
CA ALA A 127 3.92 -1.12 0.86
C ALA A 127 3.98 -1.75 -0.54
N ASN A 128 4.02 -3.08 -0.62
CA ASN A 128 3.98 -3.78 -1.90
C ASN A 128 2.59 -3.72 -2.53
N MET A 129 1.54 -4.00 -1.76
CA MET A 129 0.15 -3.93 -2.21
C MET A 129 -0.20 -2.56 -2.81
N TYR A 130 0.31 -1.47 -2.22
CA TYR A 130 0.10 -0.12 -2.70
C TYR A 130 0.45 0.05 -4.19
N VAL A 131 1.57 -0.50 -4.60
CA VAL A 131 2.04 -0.43 -6.00
C VAL A 131 1.30 -1.43 -6.88
N GLU A 132 1.13 -2.68 -6.43
CA GLU A 132 0.42 -3.71 -7.19
C GLU A 132 -1.04 -3.33 -7.49
N THR A 133 -1.68 -2.61 -6.57
CA THR A 133 -3.07 -2.16 -6.74
C THR A 133 -3.18 -0.77 -7.38
N MET A 134 -2.11 -0.28 -8.03
CA MET A 134 -2.09 1.09 -8.58
C MET A 134 -2.58 2.11 -7.54
N TYR A 135 -1.92 2.11 -6.40
CA TYR A 135 -2.22 3.06 -5.30
C TYR A 135 -3.60 2.87 -4.67
N PHE A 136 -4.04 1.60 -4.52
CA PHE A 136 -5.35 1.18 -4.03
C PHE A 136 -6.52 1.59 -4.94
N THR A 137 -6.30 1.66 -6.26
CA THR A 137 -7.36 1.99 -7.21
C THR A 137 -7.83 0.78 -8.01
N ALA A 138 -6.99 -0.22 -8.22
CA ALA A 138 -7.26 -1.39 -9.05
C ALA A 138 -6.87 -2.69 -8.34
N THR A 139 -7.55 -3.76 -8.70
CA THR A 139 -7.27 -5.15 -8.27
C THR A 139 -6.98 -6.06 -9.45
N ARG A 140 -6.77 -5.48 -10.63
CA ARG A 140 -6.48 -6.19 -11.86
C ARG A 140 -5.39 -5.47 -12.64
N GLU A 141 -4.42 -6.23 -13.14
CA GLU A 141 -3.38 -5.75 -14.04
C GLU A 141 -3.98 -5.14 -15.32
N LEU A 142 -3.50 -3.96 -15.71
CA LEU A 142 -3.93 -3.27 -16.91
C LEU A 142 -3.31 -3.88 -18.18
N GLY A 143 -3.81 -3.45 -19.32
CA GLY A 143 -3.42 -3.92 -20.64
C GLY A 143 -4.54 -4.67 -21.37
N GLU A 144 -4.57 -4.54 -22.69
CA GLU A 144 -5.64 -5.14 -23.51
C GLU A 144 -5.51 -6.65 -23.63
N LYS A 145 -4.35 -7.13 -24.10
CA LYS A 145 -4.04 -8.54 -24.23
C LYS A 145 -2.67 -8.83 -23.63
N LEU A 146 -2.61 -9.79 -22.71
CA LEU A 146 -1.37 -10.27 -22.13
C LEU A 146 -1.20 -11.75 -22.51
N ARG A 147 0.06 -12.15 -22.71
CA ARG A 147 0.37 -13.54 -23.18
C ARG A 147 -0.12 -14.64 -22.25
N TYR A 148 -0.38 -14.29 -20.98
CA TYR A 148 -0.86 -15.21 -19.94
C TYR A 148 -2.34 -15.05 -19.61
N ASP A 149 -3.10 -14.30 -20.45
CA ASP A 149 -4.56 -14.28 -20.30
C ASP A 149 -5.17 -15.68 -20.49
N PRO A 150 -6.22 -16.01 -19.75
CA PRO A 150 -7.02 -15.14 -18.88
C PRO A 150 -6.47 -14.97 -17.44
N TYR A 151 -5.32 -15.58 -17.09
CA TYR A 151 -4.75 -15.62 -15.73
C TYR A 151 -3.75 -14.49 -15.50
N ARG A 152 -4.12 -13.26 -15.92
CA ARG A 152 -3.37 -12.04 -15.62
C ARG A 152 -3.35 -11.72 -14.14
N GLY A 153 -2.47 -10.83 -13.74
CA GLY A 153 -2.37 -10.36 -12.37
C GLY A 153 -3.69 -9.85 -11.81
N ARG A 154 -4.17 -10.44 -10.70
CA ARG A 154 -5.37 -10.04 -9.96
C ARG A 154 -5.17 -10.17 -8.47
N GLY A 155 -6.03 -9.48 -7.72
CA GLY A 155 -5.95 -9.40 -6.26
C GLY A 155 -4.94 -8.35 -5.80
N PHE A 156 -4.69 -8.31 -4.50
CA PHE A 156 -3.88 -7.25 -3.90
C PHE A 156 -2.37 -7.37 -4.18
N LEU A 157 -1.87 -8.55 -4.55
CA LEU A 157 -0.48 -8.76 -4.96
C LEU A 157 -0.37 -9.37 -6.37
N HIS A 158 -1.39 -9.16 -7.21
CA HIS A 158 -1.42 -9.58 -8.61
C HIS A 158 -1.02 -11.06 -8.82
N LEU A 159 -1.80 -11.98 -8.21
CA LEU A 159 -1.68 -13.42 -8.53
C LEU A 159 -1.75 -13.60 -10.04
N THR A 160 -0.68 -14.15 -10.65
CA THR A 160 -0.50 -14.24 -12.10
C THR A 160 -0.13 -15.67 -12.49
N HIS A 161 -0.44 -16.05 -13.73
CA HIS A 161 -0.22 -17.36 -14.34
C HIS A 161 -1.15 -18.46 -13.81
N LYS A 162 -1.58 -19.33 -14.74
CA LYS A 162 -2.52 -20.43 -14.47
C LYS A 162 -2.04 -21.34 -13.33
N GLU A 163 -0.76 -21.62 -13.29
CA GLU A 163 -0.14 -22.48 -12.29
C GLU A 163 -0.32 -21.94 -10.85
N ASN A 164 -0.22 -20.62 -10.67
CA ASN A 164 -0.42 -20.02 -9.36
C ASN A 164 -1.91 -19.99 -8.98
N TYR A 165 -2.80 -19.75 -9.93
CA TYR A 165 -4.24 -19.87 -9.71
C TYR A 165 -4.62 -21.31 -9.33
N GLN A 166 -4.00 -22.32 -9.99
CA GLN A 166 -4.23 -23.73 -9.66
C GLN A 166 -3.73 -24.05 -8.25
N LYS A 167 -2.51 -23.65 -7.91
CA LYS A 167 -1.96 -23.86 -6.55
C LYS A 167 -2.85 -23.23 -5.47
N TYR A 168 -3.39 -22.03 -5.73
CA TYR A 168 -4.31 -21.40 -4.80
C TYR A 168 -5.61 -22.19 -4.67
N LYS A 169 -6.21 -22.64 -5.79
CA LYS A 169 -7.40 -23.50 -5.78
C LYS A 169 -7.15 -24.79 -4.98
N ASP A 170 -6.03 -25.47 -5.23
CA ASP A 170 -5.68 -26.72 -4.56
C ASP A 170 -5.48 -26.54 -3.04
N ALA A 171 -4.94 -25.39 -2.64
CA ALA A 171 -4.72 -25.07 -1.23
C ALA A 171 -5.97 -24.61 -0.47
N THR A 172 -6.99 -24.06 -1.15
CA THR A 172 -8.13 -23.38 -0.50
C THR A 172 -9.48 -23.93 -0.89
N ASN A 173 -9.57 -24.80 -1.91
CA ASN A 173 -10.80 -25.28 -2.56
C ASN A 173 -11.65 -24.16 -3.23
N VAL A 174 -11.13 -22.94 -3.36
CA VAL A 174 -11.80 -21.86 -4.09
C VAL A 174 -11.52 -21.97 -5.57
N ASP A 175 -12.54 -22.23 -6.40
CA ASP A 175 -12.35 -22.47 -7.83
C ASP A 175 -12.11 -21.17 -8.62
N VAL A 176 -10.93 -20.59 -8.44
CA VAL A 176 -10.43 -19.45 -9.21
C VAL A 176 -9.94 -19.83 -10.61
N ILE A 177 -9.88 -21.09 -10.97
CA ILE A 177 -9.60 -21.53 -12.35
C ILE A 177 -10.81 -21.28 -13.22
N LYS A 178 -11.98 -21.76 -12.80
CA LYS A 178 -13.24 -21.52 -13.51
C LYS A 178 -13.69 -20.06 -13.39
N ASN A 179 -13.50 -19.47 -12.24
CA ASN A 179 -13.98 -18.13 -11.90
C ASN A 179 -12.83 -17.15 -11.63
N TYR A 180 -11.84 -17.08 -12.52
CA TYR A 180 -10.63 -16.26 -12.35
C TYR A 180 -10.91 -14.77 -12.09
N LYS A 181 -12.06 -14.25 -12.55
CA LYS A 181 -12.46 -12.86 -12.32
C LYS A 181 -12.74 -12.55 -10.84
N LEU A 182 -13.11 -13.57 -10.03
CA LEU A 182 -13.33 -13.41 -8.58
C LEU A 182 -12.13 -12.78 -7.89
N VAL A 183 -10.92 -13.16 -8.30
CA VAL A 183 -9.67 -12.64 -7.71
C VAL A 183 -9.53 -11.12 -7.85
N ALA A 184 -10.25 -10.50 -8.79
CA ALA A 184 -10.24 -9.04 -8.95
C ALA A 184 -11.46 -8.38 -8.32
N HIS A 185 -12.66 -8.92 -8.54
CA HIS A 185 -13.87 -8.19 -8.18
C HIS A 185 -14.38 -8.47 -6.75
N ASP A 186 -13.98 -9.57 -6.15
CA ASP A 186 -14.28 -9.90 -4.75
C ASP A 186 -13.07 -9.51 -3.87
N LEU A 187 -13.25 -8.50 -3.03
CA LEU A 187 -12.15 -7.99 -2.19
C LEU A 187 -11.68 -9.01 -1.14
N ALA A 188 -12.55 -9.93 -0.69
CA ALA A 188 -12.15 -10.98 0.25
C ALA A 188 -11.23 -11.98 -0.46
N ILE A 189 -11.57 -12.40 -1.68
CA ILE A 189 -10.72 -13.28 -2.50
C ILE A 189 -9.44 -12.54 -2.93
N ALA A 190 -9.51 -11.24 -3.24
CA ALA A 190 -8.34 -10.43 -3.57
C ALA A 190 -7.32 -10.34 -2.43
N ALA A 191 -7.80 -10.19 -1.19
CA ALA A 191 -6.97 -10.17 0.01
C ALA A 191 -6.44 -11.58 0.35
N ASP A 192 -7.29 -12.59 0.27
CA ASP A 192 -6.97 -13.98 0.60
C ASP A 192 -5.88 -14.53 -0.34
N THR A 193 -6.02 -14.35 -1.66
CA THR A 193 -4.99 -14.77 -2.64
C THR A 193 -3.65 -14.10 -2.39
N ALA A 194 -3.65 -12.83 -2.03
CA ALA A 194 -2.43 -12.06 -1.76
C ALA A 194 -1.73 -12.56 -0.49
N ALA A 195 -2.47 -12.76 0.59
CA ALA A 195 -1.91 -13.23 1.85
C ALA A 195 -1.50 -14.70 1.79
N TRP A 196 -2.21 -15.54 1.03
CA TRP A 196 -1.79 -16.90 0.70
C TRP A 196 -0.45 -16.90 -0.06
N PHE A 197 -0.33 -16.08 -1.10
CA PHE A 197 0.92 -15.96 -1.87
C PHE A 197 2.07 -15.48 -0.98
N TRP A 198 1.82 -14.49 -0.11
CA TRP A 198 2.78 -13.99 0.86
C TRP A 198 3.31 -15.10 1.78
N LYS A 199 2.41 -15.94 2.32
CA LYS A 199 2.78 -17.08 3.15
C LYS A 199 3.54 -18.15 2.36
N MET A 200 3.06 -18.50 1.16
CA MET A 200 3.71 -19.49 0.28
C MET A 200 5.16 -19.10 -0.05
N MET A 201 5.39 -17.81 -0.30
CA MET A 201 6.73 -17.27 -0.60
C MET A 201 7.56 -16.96 0.65
N LYS A 202 7.07 -17.26 1.85
CA LYS A 202 7.73 -17.01 3.14
C LYS A 202 8.17 -15.55 3.31
N LEU A 203 7.35 -14.60 2.86
CA LEU A 203 7.72 -13.19 2.83
C LEU A 203 7.83 -12.55 4.23
N ASN A 204 7.25 -13.16 5.26
CA ASN A 204 7.46 -12.76 6.65
C ASN A 204 8.96 -12.74 7.02
N ASP A 205 9.73 -13.75 6.60
CA ASP A 205 11.15 -13.88 6.94
C ASP A 205 12.00 -12.71 6.39
N TYR A 206 11.60 -12.19 5.23
CA TYR A 206 12.26 -11.02 4.62
C TYR A 206 11.76 -9.70 5.22
N ALA A 207 10.49 -9.63 5.60
CA ALA A 207 9.92 -8.49 6.29
C ALA A 207 10.50 -8.33 7.70
N GLU A 208 10.80 -9.42 8.41
CA GLU A 208 11.47 -9.39 9.71
C GLU A 208 12.91 -8.88 9.63
N LYS A 209 13.59 -9.14 8.52
CA LYS A 209 14.91 -8.56 8.20
C LYS A 209 14.82 -7.12 7.69
N ASP A 210 13.64 -6.52 7.69
CA ASP A 210 13.32 -5.17 7.23
C ASP A 210 13.80 -4.87 5.80
N SER A 211 13.78 -5.88 4.92
CA SER A 211 14.29 -5.81 3.55
C SER A 211 13.17 -5.62 2.54
N ILE A 212 12.81 -4.35 2.26
CA ILE A 212 11.82 -4.03 1.22
C ILE A 212 12.27 -4.51 -0.17
N PHE A 213 13.56 -4.53 -0.44
CA PHE A 213 14.10 -5.06 -1.71
C PHE A 213 13.72 -6.53 -1.90
N ASN A 214 13.92 -7.36 -0.88
CA ASN A 214 13.65 -8.79 -1.01
C ASN A 214 12.14 -9.10 -1.10
N THR A 215 11.30 -8.43 -0.33
CA THR A 215 9.83 -8.61 -0.44
C THR A 215 9.32 -8.14 -1.79
N ALA A 216 9.76 -6.98 -2.28
CA ALA A 216 9.39 -6.45 -3.59
C ALA A 216 9.87 -7.34 -4.74
N ARG A 217 11.11 -7.81 -4.67
CA ARG A 217 11.72 -8.70 -5.67
C ARG A 217 10.91 -9.99 -5.83
N LEU A 218 10.61 -10.66 -4.73
CA LEU A 218 9.91 -11.94 -4.74
C LEU A 218 8.46 -11.81 -5.25
N ILE A 219 7.83 -10.66 -5.06
CA ILE A 219 6.49 -10.39 -5.58
C ILE A 219 6.52 -10.06 -7.08
N ASN A 220 7.44 -9.18 -7.52
CA ASN A 220 7.41 -8.62 -8.86
C ASN A 220 8.33 -9.36 -9.85
N PHE A 221 9.59 -9.56 -9.48
CA PHE A 221 10.58 -10.20 -10.34
C PHE A 221 11.56 -11.04 -9.52
N PRO A 222 11.26 -12.31 -9.21
CA PRO A 222 12.03 -13.15 -8.28
C PRO A 222 13.53 -13.24 -8.58
N ASN A 223 13.91 -13.15 -9.86
CA ASN A 223 15.30 -13.20 -10.32
C ASN A 223 16.01 -11.85 -10.36
N ALA A 224 15.36 -10.76 -9.89
CA ALA A 224 15.97 -9.45 -9.88
C ALA A 224 17.23 -9.41 -9.00
N LYS A 225 18.34 -8.95 -9.58
CA LYS A 225 19.61 -8.72 -8.87
C LYS A 225 19.76 -7.26 -8.41
N THR A 226 19.00 -6.34 -9.00
CA THR A 226 19.04 -4.91 -8.72
C THR A 226 17.63 -4.33 -8.57
N LYS A 227 17.54 -3.18 -7.89
CA LYS A 227 16.29 -2.43 -7.70
C LYS A 227 15.69 -1.94 -9.03
N ALA A 228 16.54 -1.66 -10.03
CA ALA A 228 16.15 -1.05 -11.29
C ALA A 228 15.18 -1.89 -12.14
N VAL A 229 15.18 -3.21 -11.97
CA VAL A 229 14.30 -4.12 -12.72
C VAL A 229 12.98 -4.44 -11.99
N ILE A 230 12.80 -3.92 -10.78
CA ILE A 230 11.57 -4.11 -10.02
C ILE A 230 10.62 -2.96 -10.34
N ASN A 231 9.46 -3.27 -10.91
CA ASN A 231 8.46 -2.27 -11.24
C ASN A 231 7.97 -1.53 -9.99
N GLY A 232 8.02 -0.18 -10.04
CA GLY A 232 7.57 0.67 -8.96
C GLY A 232 8.39 0.52 -7.66
N TYR A 233 9.67 0.13 -7.75
CA TYR A 233 10.51 -0.04 -6.55
C TYR A 233 10.60 1.22 -5.70
N LYS A 234 10.75 2.38 -6.34
CA LYS A 234 10.84 3.68 -5.66
C LYS A 234 9.56 3.98 -4.86
N GLU A 235 8.42 3.70 -5.44
CA GLU A 235 7.12 3.88 -4.81
C GLU A 235 6.90 2.90 -3.65
N ARG A 236 7.35 1.63 -3.79
CA ARG A 236 7.33 0.63 -2.69
C ARG A 236 8.20 1.07 -1.53
N GLU A 237 9.43 1.50 -1.80
CA GLU A 237 10.37 1.98 -0.78
C GLU A 237 9.84 3.24 -0.09
N MET A 238 9.24 4.16 -0.84
CA MET A 238 8.61 5.36 -0.28
C MET A 238 7.43 4.99 0.62
N ALA A 239 6.50 4.13 0.15
CA ALA A 239 5.37 3.67 0.94
C ALA A 239 5.82 2.97 2.23
N TRP A 240 6.82 2.09 2.14
CA TRP A 240 7.44 1.43 3.29
C TRP A 240 8.01 2.43 4.31
N LYS A 241 8.76 3.45 3.87
CA LYS A 241 9.28 4.51 4.75
C LYS A 241 8.15 5.30 5.43
N GLN A 242 7.08 5.62 4.70
CA GLN A 242 5.92 6.32 5.26
C GLN A 242 5.18 5.47 6.30
N LEU A 243 4.96 4.19 6.02
CA LEU A 243 4.34 3.26 6.97
C LEU A 243 5.16 3.11 8.25
N LYS A 244 6.49 3.02 8.14
CA LYS A 244 7.37 2.99 9.32
C LYS A 244 7.20 4.25 10.19
N ARG A 245 7.06 5.42 9.57
CA ARG A 245 6.80 6.68 10.29
C ARG A 245 5.42 6.70 10.94
N ILE A 246 4.37 6.28 10.20
CA ILE A 246 2.98 6.22 10.70
C ILE A 246 2.90 5.38 11.99
N PHE A 247 3.61 4.26 12.03
CA PHE A 247 3.55 3.31 13.14
C PHE A 247 4.74 3.43 14.12
N SER A 248 5.58 4.46 13.96
CA SER A 248 6.80 4.64 14.77
C SER A 248 7.61 3.33 14.88
N TYR A 249 7.69 2.60 13.75
CA TYR A 249 8.42 1.32 13.70
C TYR A 249 9.92 1.58 13.49
N PRO A 250 10.83 0.88 14.21
CA PRO A 250 10.54 -0.24 15.13
C PRO A 250 10.27 0.16 16.58
N GLN A 251 10.41 1.43 16.96
CA GLN A 251 10.43 1.88 18.37
C GLN A 251 9.16 1.50 19.12
N ALA A 252 7.97 1.85 18.60
CA ALA A 252 6.70 1.53 19.24
C ALA A 252 6.48 0.01 19.41
N CYS A 253 6.95 -0.79 18.43
CA CYS A 253 6.83 -2.24 18.53
C CYS A 253 7.76 -2.86 19.57
N ASN A 254 8.99 -2.33 19.71
CA ASN A 254 9.94 -2.79 20.72
C ASN A 254 9.45 -2.48 22.14
N THR A 255 8.81 -1.32 22.35
CA THR A 255 8.20 -0.95 23.63
C THR A 255 7.04 -1.88 23.98
N ALA A 256 6.11 -2.07 23.05
CA ALA A 256 4.93 -2.92 23.26
C ALA A 256 5.28 -4.40 23.54
N ILE A 257 6.35 -4.92 22.94
CA ILE A 257 6.82 -6.29 23.21
C ILE A 257 7.40 -6.39 24.61
N LYS A 258 8.20 -5.41 25.05
CA LYS A 258 8.77 -5.39 26.42
C LYS A 258 7.68 -5.29 27.49
N GLU A 259 6.66 -4.47 27.28
CA GLU A 259 5.54 -4.33 28.23
C GLU A 259 4.73 -5.61 28.37
N ARG A 260 4.55 -6.39 27.30
CA ARG A 260 3.86 -7.71 27.34
C ARG A 260 4.70 -8.74 28.09
N GLY A 261 6.00 -8.85 27.81
CA GLY A 261 6.88 -9.79 28.51
C GLY A 261 6.91 -9.56 30.02
N ASN A 262 6.91 -8.30 30.48
CA ASN A 262 6.87 -7.96 31.90
C ASN A 262 5.52 -8.27 32.59
N ASN A 263 4.43 -8.43 31.81
CA ASN A 263 3.11 -8.79 32.36
C ASN A 263 2.85 -10.30 32.40
N GLU A 264 3.61 -11.09 31.63
CA GLU A 264 3.52 -12.57 31.66
C GLU A 264 4.41 -13.19 32.79
N GLU A 265 5.33 -12.41 33.37
CA GLU A 265 6.17 -12.82 34.49
C GLU A 265 5.58 -12.45 35.87
N LYS A 266 4.37 -11.88 35.92
CA LYS A 266 3.64 -11.58 37.18
C LYS A 266 2.42 -12.47 37.31
#